data_f411d6819688989d4398807d104e61cb
#
_entry.id   f411d6819688989d4398807d104e61cb
#
_cell.length_a   1.000
_cell.length_b   1.000
_cell.length_c   1.000
_cell.angle_alpha   90.00
_cell.angle_beta   90.00
_cell.angle_gamma   90.00
#
_symmetry.space_group_name_H-M   'P 1'
#
loop_
_entity.id
_entity.type
_entity.pdbx_description
1 polymer ?
#
loop_
_entity_poly.entity_id
_entity_poly.type
_entity_poly.pdbx_seq_one_letter_code
_entity_poly.pdbx_strand_id
1 'polypeptide(L)'
;MSLLHEPHHDGSPLYLDTETPALDSTVGVRVRTRGDEVAQVWLRTTYDAEPVFHEARSAHDGDTTWWHADLLVHSPVTHYRFLLVLVDGSQQWLTAAGLVDHDGPDTFDFRVSTHAPAPAWGREAVVYQVFPDRFARSAAADDRPTPAWAVPAAWDDEVVFEGSDPRTPLQLFGGDLDGVTEHLDHVQATGATVLYTTPVFPGESNHRYNASTFDRVDDLLGGDGAYARLSTTAGCGCSAT
;
A
#
# COMPACT_ATOMS: atom_id res chain seq x y z
N MET A 1 -30.25 -5.93 -1.00
CA MET A 1 -29.60 -6.30 -2.28
C MET A 1 -28.39 -7.15 -1.95
N SER A 2 -28.19 -8.27 -2.64
CA SER A 2 -26.97 -9.08 -2.47
C SER A 2 -25.84 -8.42 -3.28
N LEU A 3 -24.67 -8.21 -2.68
CA LEU A 3 -23.44 -7.68 -3.35
C LEU A 3 -23.05 -8.50 -4.59
N LEU A 4 -23.51 -9.75 -4.68
CA LEU A 4 -23.27 -10.63 -5.84
C LEU A 4 -24.05 -10.23 -7.11
N HIS A 5 -24.99 -9.32 -7.01
CA HIS A 5 -25.83 -8.89 -8.15
C HIS A 5 -25.41 -7.56 -8.76
N GLU A 6 -24.46 -6.85 -8.17
CA GLU A 6 -23.94 -5.61 -8.74
C GLU A 6 -22.92 -5.90 -9.85
N PRO A 7 -22.84 -5.04 -10.89
CA PRO A 7 -21.74 -5.08 -11.84
C PRO A 7 -20.40 -5.06 -11.11
N HIS A 8 -19.51 -5.97 -11.48
CA HIS A 8 -18.26 -6.15 -10.74
C HIS A 8 -17.07 -6.44 -11.65
N HIS A 9 -15.97 -5.81 -11.33
CA HIS A 9 -14.62 -6.04 -11.81
C HIS A 9 -13.65 -5.52 -10.74
N ASP A 10 -12.58 -6.27 -10.45
CA ASP A 10 -11.61 -5.90 -9.40
C ASP A 10 -10.15 -6.02 -9.85
N GLY A 11 -9.92 -6.36 -11.14
CA GLY A 11 -8.58 -6.57 -11.68
C GLY A 11 -7.87 -7.85 -11.21
N SER A 12 -8.55 -8.73 -10.48
CA SER A 12 -8.02 -10.03 -10.04
C SER A 12 -7.91 -11.04 -11.20
N PRO A 13 -7.23 -12.19 -11.01
CA PRO A 13 -7.15 -13.26 -12.02
C PRO A 13 -8.49 -13.82 -12.48
N LEU A 14 -9.58 -13.59 -11.75
CA LEU A 14 -10.92 -13.93 -12.20
C LEU A 14 -11.38 -13.03 -13.36
N TYR A 15 -10.91 -11.79 -13.39
CA TYR A 15 -11.33 -10.75 -14.32
C TYR A 15 -10.28 -10.36 -15.35
N LEU A 16 -9.02 -10.77 -15.15
CA LEU A 16 -7.90 -10.57 -16.07
C LEU A 16 -7.28 -11.91 -16.46
N ASP A 17 -6.94 -12.09 -17.71
CA ASP A 17 -6.22 -13.29 -18.17
C ASP A 17 -4.78 -13.33 -17.64
N THR A 18 -4.20 -12.16 -17.36
CA THR A 18 -2.89 -12.01 -16.72
C THR A 18 -2.81 -10.68 -15.96
N GLU A 19 -2.18 -10.69 -14.80
CA GLU A 19 -1.94 -9.49 -13.99
C GLU A 19 -0.69 -8.70 -14.42
N THR A 20 0.22 -9.34 -15.18
CA THR A 20 1.49 -8.77 -15.63
C THR A 20 1.72 -9.04 -17.12
N PRO A 21 0.95 -8.37 -17.99
CA PRO A 21 1.10 -8.52 -19.43
C PRO A 21 2.39 -7.86 -19.93
N ALA A 22 2.85 -8.29 -21.09
CA ALA A 22 3.91 -7.59 -21.80
C ALA A 22 3.37 -6.29 -22.43
N LEU A 23 4.25 -5.30 -22.61
CA LEU A 23 3.93 -4.11 -23.39
C LEU A 23 3.56 -4.53 -24.82
N ASP A 24 2.62 -3.84 -25.43
CA ASP A 24 2.04 -4.10 -26.76
C ASP A 24 1.32 -5.45 -26.91
N SER A 25 1.07 -6.16 -25.78
CA SER A 25 0.22 -7.34 -25.77
C SER A 25 -1.25 -6.98 -25.56
N THR A 26 -2.12 -7.93 -25.86
CA THR A 26 -3.56 -7.83 -25.58
C THR A 26 -3.90 -8.69 -24.37
N VAL A 27 -4.72 -8.14 -23.46
CA VAL A 27 -5.22 -8.81 -22.25
C VAL A 27 -6.72 -8.93 -22.32
N GLY A 28 -7.25 -10.14 -22.13
CA GLY A 28 -8.68 -10.33 -21.92
C GLY A 28 -9.11 -9.78 -20.57
N VAL A 29 -10.07 -8.88 -20.58
CA VAL A 29 -10.69 -8.30 -19.39
C VAL A 29 -12.15 -8.68 -19.31
N ARG A 30 -12.70 -8.90 -18.10
CA ARG A 30 -14.06 -9.38 -17.88
C ARG A 30 -14.81 -8.47 -16.92
N VAL A 31 -16.09 -8.32 -17.15
CA VAL A 31 -17.04 -7.71 -16.21
C VAL A 31 -18.14 -8.71 -15.95
N ARG A 32 -18.55 -8.84 -14.71
CA ARG A 32 -19.73 -9.61 -14.32
C ARG A 32 -20.89 -8.67 -14.07
N THR A 33 -22.06 -8.98 -14.64
CA THR A 33 -23.32 -8.30 -14.39
C THR A 33 -24.42 -9.30 -14.07
N ARG A 34 -25.55 -8.81 -13.57
CA ARG A 34 -26.77 -9.62 -13.47
C ARG A 34 -27.36 -9.83 -14.87
N GLY A 35 -27.99 -11.01 -15.07
CA GLY A 35 -28.31 -11.60 -16.35
C GLY A 35 -28.96 -10.72 -17.42
N ASP A 36 -29.88 -9.84 -17.04
CA ASP A 36 -30.75 -9.12 -17.98
C ASP A 36 -30.82 -7.59 -17.77
N GLU A 37 -30.03 -7.04 -16.88
CA GLU A 37 -30.09 -5.59 -16.55
C GLU A 37 -29.21 -4.72 -17.46
N VAL A 38 -28.17 -5.31 -18.05
CA VAL A 38 -27.19 -4.61 -18.89
C VAL A 38 -27.34 -5.07 -20.34
N ALA A 39 -27.56 -4.12 -21.25
CA ALA A 39 -27.71 -4.39 -22.67
C ALA A 39 -26.38 -4.41 -23.41
N GLN A 40 -25.42 -3.57 -23.02
CA GLN A 40 -24.09 -3.47 -23.64
C GLN A 40 -23.05 -3.07 -22.59
N VAL A 41 -21.83 -3.54 -22.80
CA VAL A 41 -20.65 -3.10 -22.04
C VAL A 41 -19.56 -2.67 -23.01
N TRP A 42 -18.97 -1.53 -22.74
CA TRP A 42 -17.86 -0.98 -23.49
C TRP A 42 -16.64 -0.83 -22.58
N LEU A 43 -15.52 -1.40 -22.97
CA LEU A 43 -14.22 -1.11 -22.36
C LEU A 43 -13.74 0.23 -22.91
N ARG A 44 -13.51 1.19 -21.99
CA ARG A 44 -12.92 2.49 -22.36
C ARG A 44 -11.46 2.51 -21.86
N THR A 45 -10.57 2.88 -22.74
CA THR A 45 -9.16 3.21 -22.45
C THR A 45 -8.81 4.56 -23.09
N THR A 46 -7.61 5.07 -22.82
CA THR A 46 -7.09 6.30 -23.47
C THR A 46 -5.88 5.92 -24.29
N TYR A 47 -5.85 6.23 -25.58
CA TYR A 47 -4.74 6.05 -26.47
C TYR A 47 -4.41 7.38 -27.16
N ASP A 48 -3.14 7.82 -27.12
CA ASP A 48 -2.71 9.13 -27.63
C ASP A 48 -3.58 10.31 -27.14
N ALA A 49 -3.92 10.30 -25.84
CA ALA A 49 -4.80 11.26 -25.17
C ALA A 49 -6.27 11.25 -25.64
N GLU A 50 -6.68 10.33 -26.51
CA GLU A 50 -8.06 10.18 -26.98
C GLU A 50 -8.73 8.95 -26.33
N PRO A 51 -10.01 9.03 -25.95
CA PRO A 51 -10.75 7.90 -25.45
C PRO A 51 -11.05 6.90 -26.57
N VAL A 52 -10.73 5.64 -26.34
CA VAL A 52 -11.03 4.53 -27.26
C VAL A 52 -11.98 3.56 -26.58
N PHE A 53 -13.03 3.14 -27.31
CA PHE A 53 -14.05 2.24 -26.80
C PHE A 53 -14.02 0.92 -27.59
N HIS A 54 -14.01 -0.19 -26.85
CA HIS A 54 -14.11 -1.55 -27.39
C HIS A 54 -15.36 -2.22 -26.84
N GLU A 55 -16.22 -2.69 -27.73
CA GLU A 55 -17.44 -3.40 -27.33
C GLU A 55 -17.08 -4.76 -26.73
N ALA A 56 -17.66 -5.08 -25.58
CA ALA A 56 -17.49 -6.37 -24.92
C ALA A 56 -18.49 -7.39 -25.46
N ARG A 57 -18.07 -8.64 -25.58
CA ARG A 57 -18.92 -9.78 -25.96
C ARG A 57 -19.54 -10.41 -24.71
N SER A 58 -20.84 -10.62 -24.73
CA SER A 58 -21.55 -11.24 -23.61
C SER A 58 -21.53 -12.78 -23.69
N ALA A 59 -21.49 -13.41 -22.51
CA ALA A 59 -21.68 -14.83 -22.31
C ALA A 59 -22.55 -15.07 -21.05
N HIS A 60 -23.71 -15.72 -21.22
CA HIS A 60 -24.63 -15.98 -20.10
C HIS A 60 -24.26 -17.24 -19.33
N ASP A 61 -24.34 -17.17 -18.01
CA ASP A 61 -24.16 -18.29 -17.10
C ASP A 61 -25.17 -18.19 -15.96
N GLY A 62 -26.31 -18.84 -16.13
CA GLY A 62 -27.45 -18.74 -15.22
C GLY A 62 -27.97 -17.31 -15.10
N ASP A 63 -28.05 -16.78 -13.87
CA ASP A 63 -28.48 -15.40 -13.59
C ASP A 63 -27.34 -14.37 -13.76
N THR A 64 -26.19 -14.78 -14.26
CA THR A 64 -25.00 -13.95 -14.45
C THR A 64 -24.70 -13.79 -15.92
N THR A 65 -24.31 -12.58 -16.33
CA THR A 65 -23.71 -12.32 -17.64
C THR A 65 -22.26 -11.89 -17.46
N TRP A 66 -21.37 -12.59 -18.14
CA TRP A 66 -19.97 -12.23 -18.27
C TRP A 66 -19.74 -11.47 -19.57
N TRP A 67 -19.09 -10.34 -19.47
CA TRP A 67 -18.72 -9.50 -20.58
C TRP A 67 -17.21 -9.55 -20.77
N HIS A 68 -16.76 -9.85 -21.98
CA HIS A 68 -15.35 -10.03 -22.33
C HIS A 68 -14.94 -8.99 -23.36
N ALA A 69 -13.88 -8.25 -23.05
CA ALA A 69 -13.26 -7.28 -23.95
C ALA A 69 -11.75 -7.50 -24.03
N ASP A 70 -11.14 -7.05 -25.11
CA ASP A 70 -9.72 -7.13 -25.34
C ASP A 70 -9.08 -5.75 -25.07
N LEU A 71 -8.16 -5.66 -24.11
CA LEU A 71 -7.42 -4.47 -23.72
C LEU A 71 -6.02 -4.51 -24.34
N LEU A 72 -5.70 -3.56 -25.21
CA LEU A 72 -4.33 -3.35 -25.68
C LEU A 72 -3.50 -2.66 -24.60
N VAL A 73 -2.39 -3.29 -24.19
CA VAL A 73 -1.46 -2.75 -23.20
C VAL A 73 -0.43 -1.87 -23.90
N HIS A 74 -0.77 -0.62 -24.15
CA HIS A 74 0.02 0.33 -24.94
C HIS A 74 0.99 1.19 -24.12
N SER A 75 0.95 1.07 -22.80
CA SER A 75 1.86 1.78 -21.90
C SER A 75 2.23 0.92 -20.69
N PRO A 76 3.34 1.24 -19.98
CA PRO A 76 3.75 0.48 -18.80
C PRO A 76 2.66 0.39 -17.71
N VAL A 77 1.77 1.37 -17.63
CA VAL A 77 0.55 1.35 -16.83
C VAL A 77 -0.59 1.78 -17.75
N THR A 78 -1.45 0.85 -18.11
CA THR A 78 -2.63 1.12 -18.96
C THR A 78 -3.87 1.26 -18.08
N HIS A 79 -4.55 2.39 -18.19
CA HIS A 79 -5.77 2.72 -17.47
C HIS A 79 -7.00 2.31 -18.28
N TYR A 80 -8.03 1.81 -17.61
CA TYR A 80 -9.28 1.43 -18.25
C TYR A 80 -10.45 1.46 -17.27
N ARG A 81 -11.66 1.63 -17.82
CA ARG A 81 -12.96 1.54 -17.11
C ARG A 81 -14.01 0.97 -18.04
N PHE A 82 -15.20 0.73 -17.53
CA PHE A 82 -16.28 0.18 -18.34
C PHE A 82 -17.48 1.14 -18.35
N LEU A 83 -18.03 1.37 -19.54
CA LEU A 83 -19.34 1.96 -19.73
C LEU A 83 -20.37 0.86 -19.85
N LEU A 84 -21.36 0.87 -19.00
CA LEU A 84 -22.49 -0.04 -18.98
C LEU A 84 -23.70 0.69 -19.55
N VAL A 85 -24.31 0.13 -20.59
CA VAL A 85 -25.60 0.61 -21.13
C VAL A 85 -26.67 -0.34 -20.62
N LEU A 86 -27.59 0.18 -19.81
CA LEU A 86 -28.66 -0.61 -19.22
C LEU A 86 -29.79 -0.83 -20.24
N VAL A 87 -30.66 -1.80 -19.99
CA VAL A 87 -31.76 -2.14 -20.90
C VAL A 87 -32.80 -1.01 -21.04
N ASP A 88 -32.88 -0.09 -20.08
CA ASP A 88 -33.72 1.11 -20.16
C ASP A 88 -33.07 2.27 -20.92
N GLY A 89 -31.84 2.07 -21.42
CA GLY A 89 -31.05 3.07 -22.15
C GLY A 89 -30.25 4.01 -21.27
N SER A 90 -30.34 3.93 -19.93
CA SER A 90 -29.50 4.68 -19.03
C SER A 90 -28.05 4.14 -19.06
N GLN A 91 -27.12 4.97 -18.61
CA GLN A 91 -25.69 4.65 -18.62
C GLN A 91 -25.09 4.71 -17.21
N GLN A 92 -24.18 3.81 -16.93
CA GLN A 92 -23.38 3.79 -15.73
C GLN A 92 -21.91 3.52 -16.07
N TRP A 93 -21.01 3.99 -15.23
CA TRP A 93 -19.59 3.72 -15.35
C TRP A 93 -19.14 2.84 -14.21
N LEU A 94 -18.45 1.76 -14.53
CA LEU A 94 -17.78 0.91 -13.54
C LEU A 94 -16.31 1.27 -13.52
N THR A 95 -15.86 1.78 -12.37
CA THR A 95 -14.49 2.22 -12.09
C THR A 95 -13.92 1.47 -10.88
N ALA A 96 -12.64 1.63 -10.57
CA ALA A 96 -12.05 1.07 -9.35
C ALA A 96 -12.62 1.68 -8.05
N ALA A 97 -13.30 2.83 -8.12
CA ALA A 97 -14.04 3.42 -7.00
C ALA A 97 -15.49 2.91 -6.91
N GLY A 98 -15.95 2.08 -7.86
CA GLY A 98 -17.31 1.56 -7.93
C GLY A 98 -18.12 2.10 -9.09
N LEU A 99 -19.46 1.94 -9.00
CA LEU A 99 -20.41 2.41 -10.00
C LEU A 99 -20.71 3.90 -9.81
N VAL A 100 -20.68 4.66 -10.91
CA VAL A 100 -21.04 6.07 -10.96
C VAL A 100 -21.91 6.34 -12.19
N ASP A 101 -22.73 7.40 -12.15
CA ASP A 101 -23.70 7.78 -13.19
C ASP A 101 -23.13 8.78 -14.22
N HIS A 102 -21.86 9.10 -14.13
CA HIS A 102 -21.19 10.06 -15.02
C HIS A 102 -19.74 9.62 -15.30
N ASP A 103 -19.18 10.10 -16.41
CA ASP A 103 -17.78 9.90 -16.73
C ASP A 103 -16.90 10.73 -15.79
N GLY A 104 -16.05 10.06 -15.04
CA GLY A 104 -15.20 10.66 -14.03
C GLY A 104 -13.74 10.82 -14.47
N PRO A 105 -12.88 11.39 -13.62
CA PRO A 105 -11.44 11.49 -13.90
C PRO A 105 -10.77 10.11 -13.93
N ASP A 106 -9.70 9.98 -14.71
CA ASP A 106 -8.92 8.74 -14.88
C ASP A 106 -8.24 8.24 -13.59
N THR A 107 -8.25 9.06 -12.53
CA THR A 107 -7.75 8.68 -11.19
C THR A 107 -8.46 7.44 -10.62
N PHE A 108 -9.71 7.24 -10.99
CA PHE A 108 -10.53 6.10 -10.54
C PHE A 108 -10.54 4.92 -11.51
N ASP A 109 -9.73 4.94 -12.57
CA ASP A 109 -9.64 3.83 -13.50
C ASP A 109 -9.02 2.59 -12.85
N PHE A 110 -9.44 1.43 -13.32
CA PHE A 110 -8.65 0.21 -13.16
C PHE A 110 -7.31 0.35 -13.89
N ARG A 111 -6.31 -0.39 -13.45
CA ARG A 111 -4.96 -0.34 -14.01
C ARG A 111 -4.45 -1.74 -14.24
N VAL A 112 -3.83 -1.95 -15.38
CA VAL A 112 -2.98 -3.09 -15.64
C VAL A 112 -1.55 -2.60 -15.86
N SER A 113 -0.57 -3.32 -15.32
CA SER A 113 0.83 -2.89 -15.33
C SER A 113 1.72 -3.97 -15.94
N THR A 114 2.69 -3.54 -16.75
CA THR A 114 3.76 -4.42 -17.27
C THR A 114 4.87 -4.66 -16.25
N HIS A 115 4.83 -3.96 -15.12
CA HIS A 115 5.81 -4.14 -14.05
C HIS A 115 5.62 -5.51 -13.37
N ALA A 116 6.72 -6.04 -12.82
CA ALA A 116 6.66 -7.25 -12.04
C ALA A 116 5.61 -7.12 -10.91
N PRO A 117 4.89 -8.21 -10.58
CA PRO A 117 3.92 -8.17 -9.50
C PRO A 117 4.59 -7.82 -8.18
N ALA A 118 3.84 -7.25 -7.27
CA ALA A 118 4.31 -7.04 -5.92
C ALA A 118 4.82 -8.37 -5.33
N PRO A 119 5.87 -8.35 -4.49
CA PRO A 119 6.35 -9.56 -3.84
C PRO A 119 5.22 -10.31 -3.15
N ALA A 120 5.23 -11.65 -3.24
CA ALA A 120 4.14 -12.49 -2.68
C ALA A 120 3.91 -12.21 -1.19
N TRP A 121 4.98 -11.95 -0.43
CA TRP A 121 4.89 -11.62 0.99
C TRP A 121 4.07 -10.34 1.26
N GLY A 122 4.04 -9.39 0.32
CA GLY A 122 3.33 -8.11 0.50
C GLY A 122 1.80 -8.27 0.56
N ARG A 123 1.25 -9.33 -0.04
CA ARG A 123 -0.21 -9.60 -0.03
C ARG A 123 -0.70 -10.12 1.32
N GLU A 124 0.15 -10.81 2.06
CA GLU A 124 -0.17 -11.45 3.34
C GLU A 124 0.47 -10.71 4.53
N ALA A 125 1.13 -9.58 4.26
CA ALA A 125 1.86 -8.84 5.27
C ALA A 125 0.94 -8.25 6.33
N VAL A 126 1.24 -8.54 7.58
CA VAL A 126 0.73 -7.84 8.75
C VAL A 126 1.85 -6.96 9.27
N VAL A 127 1.70 -5.64 9.10
CA VAL A 127 2.76 -4.68 9.41
C VAL A 127 2.59 -4.15 10.83
N TYR A 128 3.63 -4.28 11.64
CA TYR A 128 3.73 -3.65 12.96
C TYR A 128 4.67 -2.45 12.89
N GLN A 129 4.14 -1.25 13.11
CA GLN A 129 4.95 -0.05 13.14
C GLN A 129 5.55 0.18 14.52
N VAL A 130 6.86 0.41 14.57
CA VAL A 130 7.60 0.75 15.78
C VAL A 130 8.11 2.19 15.70
N PHE A 131 7.89 2.92 16.79
CA PHE A 131 8.57 4.18 17.06
C PHE A 131 9.69 3.90 18.09
N PRO A 132 10.97 3.74 17.68
CA PRO A 132 12.02 3.19 18.54
C PRO A 132 12.19 3.91 19.87
N ASP A 133 12.15 5.26 19.87
CA ASP A 133 12.27 6.06 21.10
C ASP A 133 11.21 5.72 22.17
N ARG A 134 10.07 5.16 21.76
CA ARG A 134 8.89 4.92 22.62
C ARG A 134 8.52 3.45 22.77
N PHE A 135 9.29 2.53 22.18
CA PHE A 135 8.93 1.11 22.18
C PHE A 135 9.61 0.33 23.30
N ALA A 136 10.93 0.32 23.33
CA ALA A 136 11.71 -0.34 24.40
C ALA A 136 13.11 0.26 24.48
N ARG A 137 13.67 0.25 25.66
CA ARG A 137 14.99 0.78 25.99
C ARG A 137 15.92 -0.37 26.39
N SER A 138 17.03 -0.54 25.67
CA SER A 138 18.05 -1.50 26.06
C SER A 138 18.95 -0.95 27.19
N ALA A 139 19.68 -1.82 27.87
CA ALA A 139 20.68 -1.42 28.86
C ALA A 139 21.78 -0.51 28.25
N ALA A 140 22.12 -0.71 26.98
CA ALA A 140 23.13 0.12 26.30
C ALA A 140 22.67 1.56 26.08
N ALA A 141 21.39 1.85 26.14
CA ALA A 141 20.85 3.21 26.03
C ALA A 141 21.22 4.09 27.21
N ASP A 142 21.48 3.50 28.39
CA ASP A 142 21.83 4.24 29.61
C ASP A 142 23.21 4.91 29.51
N ASP A 143 24.10 4.36 28.73
CA ASP A 143 25.45 4.89 28.52
C ASP A 143 25.52 6.00 27.47
N ARG A 144 24.43 6.29 26.76
CA ARG A 144 24.39 7.31 25.71
C ARG A 144 24.12 8.70 26.26
N PRO A 145 24.94 9.71 25.92
CA PRO A 145 24.72 11.05 26.37
C PRO A 145 23.46 11.65 25.77
N THR A 146 22.67 12.37 26.56
CA THR A 146 21.54 13.15 26.07
C THR A 146 22.06 14.31 25.22
N PRO A 147 21.65 14.44 23.96
CA PRO A 147 22.09 15.55 23.09
C PRO A 147 21.50 16.89 23.56
N ALA A 148 22.20 17.98 23.25
CA ALA A 148 21.83 19.33 23.71
C ALA A 148 20.44 19.80 23.24
N TRP A 149 19.94 19.28 22.13
CA TRP A 149 18.62 19.59 21.60
C TRP A 149 17.48 18.86 22.32
N ALA A 150 17.77 17.75 23.00
CA ALA A 150 16.74 16.87 23.56
C ALA A 150 16.33 17.26 24.96
N VAL A 151 15.07 17.06 25.28
CA VAL A 151 14.50 17.11 26.62
C VAL A 151 14.40 15.65 27.12
N PRO A 152 15.29 15.22 28.05
CA PRO A 152 15.25 13.85 28.53
C PRO A 152 13.97 13.60 29.32
N ALA A 153 13.38 12.41 29.14
CA ALA A 153 12.22 11.95 29.88
C ALA A 153 12.51 10.56 30.49
N ALA A 154 12.04 10.33 31.70
CA ALA A 154 12.02 9.01 32.30
C ALA A 154 10.98 8.13 31.56
N TRP A 155 11.17 6.78 31.59
CA TRP A 155 10.31 5.88 30.84
C TRP A 155 8.83 5.95 31.20
N ASP A 156 8.52 6.28 32.43
CA ASP A 156 7.20 6.44 33.02
C ASP A 156 6.69 7.88 33.09
N ASP A 157 7.47 8.84 32.54
CA ASP A 157 7.01 10.23 32.44
C ASP A 157 5.84 10.36 31.46
N GLU A 158 5.00 11.36 31.70
CA GLU A 158 3.89 11.67 30.81
C GLU A 158 4.38 12.15 29.45
N VAL A 159 3.81 11.57 28.38
CA VAL A 159 4.06 12.01 27.01
C VAL A 159 3.33 13.32 26.74
N VAL A 160 4.04 14.33 26.28
CA VAL A 160 3.43 15.61 25.87
C VAL A 160 2.73 15.43 24.53
N PHE A 161 1.39 15.54 24.53
CA PHE A 161 0.54 15.36 23.34
C PHE A 161 0.04 16.65 22.70
N GLU A 162 0.24 17.79 23.34
CA GLU A 162 -0.25 19.05 22.79
C GLU A 162 0.45 19.37 21.47
N GLY A 163 -0.29 19.33 20.38
CA GLY A 163 0.23 19.52 19.02
C GLY A 163 0.90 20.86 18.75
N SER A 164 0.71 21.83 19.66
CA SER A 164 1.36 23.15 19.66
C SER A 164 2.57 23.24 20.61
N ASP A 165 2.84 22.22 21.43
CA ASP A 165 3.98 22.25 22.36
C ASP A 165 5.28 21.94 21.58
N PRO A 166 6.23 22.89 21.53
CA PRO A 166 7.49 22.71 20.83
C PRO A 166 8.39 21.62 21.45
N ARG A 167 8.08 21.15 22.66
CA ARG A 167 8.82 20.06 23.32
C ARG A 167 8.43 18.69 22.82
N THR A 168 7.24 18.50 22.23
CA THR A 168 6.75 17.21 21.75
C THR A 168 7.78 16.46 20.88
N PRO A 169 8.39 17.04 19.84
CA PRO A 169 9.40 16.37 19.03
C PRO A 169 10.77 16.26 19.74
N LEU A 170 11.00 17.01 20.82
CA LEU A 170 12.30 17.05 21.52
C LEU A 170 12.34 16.13 22.75
N GLN A 171 11.18 15.66 23.25
CA GLN A 171 11.10 14.77 24.39
C GLN A 171 11.67 13.39 24.05
N LEU A 172 12.79 13.01 24.64
CA LEU A 172 13.53 11.79 24.36
C LEU A 172 13.39 10.79 25.52
N PHE A 173 12.78 9.64 25.28
CA PHE A 173 12.63 8.56 26.25
C PHE A 173 13.79 7.55 26.15
N GLY A 174 14.52 7.58 25.06
CA GLY A 174 15.75 6.81 24.90
C GLY A 174 15.53 5.34 24.52
N GLY A 175 14.36 4.98 24.01
CA GLY A 175 14.19 3.68 23.35
C GLY A 175 15.10 3.56 22.12
N ASP A 176 15.55 2.33 21.81
CA ASP A 176 16.54 2.06 20.79
C ASP A 176 16.29 0.76 20.03
N LEU A 177 17.10 0.50 18.98
CA LEU A 177 16.94 -0.68 18.14
C LEU A 177 17.33 -1.98 18.82
N ASP A 178 18.22 -1.95 19.80
CA ASP A 178 18.53 -3.12 20.63
C ASP A 178 17.33 -3.45 21.54
N GLY A 179 16.67 -2.46 22.13
CA GLY A 179 15.42 -2.65 22.86
C GLY A 179 14.30 -3.21 21.99
N VAL A 180 14.20 -2.76 20.73
CA VAL A 180 13.27 -3.37 19.77
C VAL A 180 13.62 -4.83 19.53
N THR A 181 14.91 -5.14 19.33
CA THR A 181 15.40 -6.52 19.12
C THR A 181 15.06 -7.44 20.29
N GLU A 182 15.24 -6.96 21.52
CA GLU A 182 14.94 -7.71 22.75
C GLU A 182 13.44 -8.03 22.93
N HIS A 183 12.55 -7.30 22.23
CA HIS A 183 11.10 -7.43 22.35
C HIS A 183 10.42 -7.88 21.04
N LEU A 184 11.14 -8.51 20.12
CA LEU A 184 10.58 -9.01 18.85
C LEU A 184 9.52 -10.09 19.08
N ASP A 185 9.62 -10.91 20.12
CA ASP A 185 8.58 -11.92 20.45
C ASP A 185 7.23 -11.24 20.74
N HIS A 186 7.20 -10.05 21.37
CA HIS A 186 5.96 -9.29 21.54
C HIS A 186 5.37 -8.91 20.19
N VAL A 187 6.19 -8.43 19.26
CA VAL A 187 5.74 -8.08 17.89
C VAL A 187 5.19 -9.30 17.18
N GLN A 188 5.92 -10.43 17.23
CA GLN A 188 5.49 -11.70 16.61
C GLN A 188 4.19 -12.24 17.23
N ALA A 189 4.00 -12.10 18.54
CA ALA A 189 2.80 -12.53 19.23
C ALA A 189 1.53 -11.80 18.78
N THR A 190 1.65 -10.62 18.15
CA THR A 190 0.51 -9.90 17.52
C THR A 190 0.13 -10.47 16.16
N GLY A 191 0.88 -11.43 15.61
CA GLY A 191 0.71 -11.98 14.26
C GLY A 191 1.40 -11.15 13.17
N ALA A 192 2.22 -10.16 13.55
CA ALA A 192 2.95 -9.34 12.59
C ALA A 192 4.02 -10.17 11.85
N THR A 193 4.10 -9.95 10.54
CA THR A 193 5.08 -10.59 9.64
C THR A 193 6.09 -9.58 9.09
N VAL A 194 5.83 -8.29 9.25
CA VAL A 194 6.69 -7.20 8.81
C VAL A 194 6.85 -6.18 9.93
N LEU A 195 8.10 -5.85 10.26
CA LEU A 195 8.43 -4.75 11.15
C LEU A 195 8.70 -3.49 10.32
N TYR A 196 7.99 -2.41 10.61
CA TYR A 196 8.19 -1.10 10.03
C TYR A 196 8.67 -0.13 11.11
N THR A 197 9.85 0.45 10.98
CA THR A 197 10.34 1.47 11.91
C THR A 197 10.05 2.88 11.38
N THR A 198 9.74 3.83 12.28
CA THR A 198 9.89 5.24 11.92
C THR A 198 11.35 5.52 11.54
N PRO A 199 11.69 6.67 10.92
CA PRO A 199 13.06 6.94 10.48
C PRO A 199 14.10 6.68 11.55
N VAL A 200 15.22 6.07 11.15
CA VAL A 200 16.31 5.67 12.05
C VAL A 200 17.59 6.49 11.84
N PHE A 201 17.58 7.42 10.89
CA PHE A 201 18.71 8.27 10.55
C PHE A 201 18.90 9.41 11.54
N PRO A 202 20.13 9.99 11.68
CA PRO A 202 20.38 11.11 12.57
C PRO A 202 19.46 12.31 12.32
N GLY A 203 18.91 12.85 13.40
CA GLY A 203 18.04 14.03 13.33
C GLY A 203 17.81 14.62 14.72
N GLU A 204 17.53 15.91 14.79
CA GLU A 204 17.28 16.63 16.04
C GLU A 204 15.79 16.56 16.43
N SER A 205 15.27 15.34 16.48
CA SER A 205 13.91 15.04 16.98
C SER A 205 13.79 13.57 17.40
N ASN A 206 12.84 13.26 18.25
CA ASN A 206 12.55 11.88 18.65
C ASN A 206 12.04 11.01 17.47
N HIS A 207 11.33 11.60 16.52
CA HIS A 207 10.72 10.93 15.36
C HIS A 207 11.64 10.83 14.13
N ARG A 208 12.71 11.60 14.05
CA ARG A 208 13.73 11.61 12.97
C ARG A 208 13.24 11.81 11.53
N TYR A 209 12.00 12.33 11.34
CA TYR A 209 11.52 12.72 10.01
C TYR A 209 12.24 13.95 9.43
N ASN A 210 13.05 14.63 10.25
CA ASN A 210 13.95 15.73 9.89
C ASN A 210 15.40 15.27 9.76
N ALA A 211 15.63 14.08 9.17
CA ALA A 211 16.96 13.50 9.04
C ALA A 211 17.97 14.49 8.43
N SER A 212 19.16 14.59 9.04
CA SER A 212 20.28 15.42 8.58
C SER A 212 21.19 14.70 7.58
N THR A 213 21.17 13.37 7.58
CA THR A 213 21.90 12.50 6.65
C THR A 213 21.18 11.16 6.52
N PHE A 214 21.47 10.41 5.45
CA PHE A 214 20.94 9.08 5.18
C PHE A 214 22.05 8.02 5.05
N ASP A 215 23.27 8.35 5.43
CA ASP A 215 24.45 7.51 5.25
C ASP A 215 24.74 6.57 6.43
N ARG A 216 24.06 6.75 7.57
CA ARG A 216 24.22 5.92 8.77
C ARG A 216 22.96 5.95 9.63
N VAL A 217 22.84 4.97 10.51
CA VAL A 217 21.83 4.95 11.57
C VAL A 217 22.25 5.85 12.74
N ASP A 218 21.29 6.51 13.38
CA ASP A 218 21.54 7.39 14.53
C ASP A 218 22.16 6.62 15.71
N ASP A 219 23.28 7.15 16.23
CA ASP A 219 23.98 6.57 17.37
C ASP A 219 23.10 6.50 18.63
N LEU A 220 22.13 7.42 18.78
CA LEU A 220 21.14 7.37 19.86
C LEU A 220 20.22 6.14 19.77
N LEU A 221 20.08 5.56 18.60
CA LEU A 221 19.35 4.31 18.38
C LEU A 221 20.26 3.06 18.40
N GLY A 222 21.55 3.23 18.64
CA GLY A 222 22.55 2.15 18.66
C GLY A 222 23.35 2.00 17.36
N GLY A 223 23.16 2.93 16.41
CA GLY A 223 23.92 3.00 15.16
C GLY A 223 23.71 1.80 14.23
N ASP A 224 24.55 1.71 13.19
CA ASP A 224 24.49 0.66 12.18
C ASP A 224 24.57 -0.75 12.76
N GLY A 225 25.34 -0.92 13.86
CA GLY A 225 25.48 -2.20 14.52
C GLY A 225 24.18 -2.72 15.13
N ALA A 226 23.39 -1.87 15.77
CA ALA A 226 22.09 -2.24 16.33
C ALA A 226 21.07 -2.54 15.21
N TYR A 227 21.10 -1.77 14.13
CA TYR A 227 20.26 -2.05 12.97
C TYR A 227 20.57 -3.40 12.32
N ALA A 228 21.86 -3.74 12.18
CA ALA A 228 22.28 -5.04 11.65
C ALA A 228 21.82 -6.20 12.55
N ARG A 229 21.91 -6.06 13.89
CA ARG A 229 21.39 -7.05 14.84
C ARG A 229 19.88 -7.24 14.70
N LEU A 230 19.12 -6.13 14.67
CA LEU A 230 17.67 -6.16 14.50
C LEU A 230 17.28 -6.88 13.19
N SER A 231 17.91 -6.52 12.07
CA SER A 231 17.66 -7.14 10.77
C SER A 231 17.92 -8.65 10.76
N THR A 232 19.03 -9.08 11.40
CA THR A 232 19.41 -10.50 11.48
C THR A 232 18.44 -11.28 12.35
N THR A 233 18.07 -10.75 13.53
CA THR A 233 17.17 -11.42 14.48
C THR A 233 15.74 -11.50 13.96
N ALA A 234 15.26 -10.47 13.24
CA ALA A 234 13.96 -10.47 12.61
C ALA A 234 13.85 -11.44 11.41
N GLY A 235 14.94 -12.12 11.02
CA GLY A 235 14.96 -13.03 9.88
C GLY A 235 14.86 -12.30 8.53
N CYS A 236 15.06 -11.00 8.51
CA CYS A 236 15.09 -10.19 7.30
C CYS A 236 16.35 -10.47 6.50
N GLY A 237 16.21 -11.17 5.37
CA GLY A 237 17.16 -11.11 4.29
C GLY A 237 17.08 -9.73 3.60
N CYS A 238 17.42 -8.66 4.32
CA CYS A 238 17.50 -7.31 3.76
C CYS A 238 18.78 -7.18 2.94
N SER A 239 18.66 -7.30 1.61
CA SER A 239 19.56 -6.57 0.73
C SER A 239 19.13 -5.10 0.76
N ALA A 240 19.93 -4.25 1.43
CA ALA A 240 19.82 -2.81 1.25
C ALA A 240 20.19 -2.48 -0.20
N THR A 241 19.24 -2.01 -0.99
CA THR A 241 19.47 -1.32 -2.26
C THR A 241 19.13 0.14 -2.08
#